data_62703619edec670353de84fce60cf2e1
#
_entry.id   62703619edec670353de84fce60cf2e1
#
_cell.length_a   1.000
_cell.length_b   1.000
_cell.length_c   1.000
_cell.angle_alpha   90.00
_cell.angle_beta   90.00
_cell.angle_gamma   90.00
#
_symmetry.space_group_name_H-M   'P 1'
#
loop_
_entity.id
_entity.type
_entity.pdbx_description
1 polymer ?
#
loop_
_entity_poly.entity_id
_entity_poly.type
_entity_poly.pdbx_seq_one_letter_code
_entity_poly.pdbx_strand_id
1 'polypeptide(L)'
;MKILIASSYQHAWNSVRPEAEMFIEMVKQGHEVTIATQGDADYVARFRDCGVKVIDCYPSKKICPKTIKTLHHELKNGNYDICYGFNSKTIPNLAFASIGTKAKLVTYRGTTGGLYRHDPSAYLTHLNPKVEGIICVSNAVRDDVRKHVWHNKDQVVTIYKGHQLAWYQVPQTERSEFGLTDDHIIAACAAHVRPSKGISVLIEATHHVNNPNFHLLLVGSGFEPHFDEIKQSPMAERIHLIGHRQDVPSIMAMADFQVQPSISGEGLPRTIIEAMANGTTSVVTTTGGSPELVDDGQTGFVVPTGDAKAFAEAMNKLIHDRSKIEQFSIAAKAKLDREFNAAMTVKHHIEFFELLLKK
;
A
#
# COMPACT_ATOMS: atom_id res chain seq x y z
N MET A 1 -14.87 -19.20 11.72
CA MET A 1 -14.88 -19.40 10.25
C MET A 1 -13.61 -20.09 9.83
N LYS A 2 -13.66 -20.81 8.71
CA LYS A 2 -12.51 -21.45 8.10
C LYS A 2 -12.15 -20.77 6.78
N ILE A 3 -10.94 -20.24 6.68
CA ILE A 3 -10.52 -19.32 5.62
C ILE A 3 -9.30 -19.89 4.91
N LEU A 4 -9.35 -20.01 3.57
CA LEU A 4 -8.20 -20.32 2.72
C LEU A 4 -7.72 -19.07 2.02
N ILE A 5 -6.47 -18.72 2.20
CA ILE A 5 -5.82 -17.57 1.58
C ILE A 5 -4.84 -18.06 0.52
N ALA A 6 -4.80 -17.41 -0.65
CA ALA A 6 -3.75 -17.62 -1.63
C ALA A 6 -3.06 -16.28 -1.95
N SER A 7 -1.82 -16.15 -1.49
CA SER A 7 -0.98 -14.96 -1.65
C SER A 7 0.50 -15.33 -1.68
N SER A 8 1.38 -14.39 -2.05
CA SER A 8 2.82 -14.57 -2.00
C SER A 8 3.39 -13.88 -0.76
N TYR A 9 4.20 -14.60 0.01
CA TYR A 9 4.85 -14.10 1.21
C TYR A 9 6.38 -14.18 1.13
N GLN A 10 6.92 -14.30 -0.08
CA GLN A 10 8.35 -14.55 -0.32
C GLN A 10 9.25 -13.36 0.08
N HIS A 11 8.75 -12.11 -0.01
CA HIS A 11 9.48 -10.91 0.39
C HIS A 11 8.60 -10.08 1.32
N ALA A 12 8.30 -10.66 2.47
CA ALA A 12 7.14 -10.30 3.24
C ALA A 12 7.29 -9.10 4.17
N TRP A 13 8.50 -8.80 4.62
CA TRP A 13 8.67 -7.93 5.77
C TRP A 13 8.09 -6.53 5.61
N ASN A 14 8.15 -5.94 4.43
CA ASN A 14 7.73 -4.55 4.24
C ASN A 14 6.38 -4.39 3.53
N SER A 15 6.07 -5.21 2.53
CA SER A 15 4.88 -5.00 1.70
C SER A 15 3.65 -5.80 2.13
N VAL A 16 3.84 -6.98 2.71
CA VAL A 16 2.76 -7.90 3.09
C VAL A 16 2.64 -8.15 4.58
N ARG A 17 3.51 -7.56 5.41
CA ARG A 17 3.45 -7.68 6.87
C ARG A 17 2.06 -7.35 7.44
N PRO A 18 1.40 -6.24 7.06
CA PRO A 18 0.06 -5.95 7.56
C PRO A 18 -0.96 -7.03 7.24
N GLU A 19 -0.86 -7.64 6.05
CA GLU A 19 -1.70 -8.73 5.61
C GLU A 19 -1.41 -10.02 6.40
N ALA A 20 -0.14 -10.38 6.54
CA ALA A 20 0.28 -11.57 7.25
C ALA A 20 -0.11 -11.53 8.74
N GLU A 21 0.18 -10.40 9.41
CA GLU A 21 -0.17 -10.22 10.83
C GLU A 21 -1.70 -10.20 11.06
N MET A 22 -2.48 -9.69 10.10
CA MET A 22 -3.94 -9.76 10.13
C MET A 22 -4.42 -11.22 10.20
N PHE A 23 -3.87 -12.11 9.39
CA PHE A 23 -4.26 -13.54 9.41
C PHE A 23 -3.80 -14.25 10.67
N ILE A 24 -2.64 -13.92 11.21
CA ILE A 24 -2.18 -14.40 12.51
C ILE A 24 -3.16 -13.96 13.61
N GLU A 25 -3.60 -12.72 13.57
CA GLU A 25 -4.56 -12.21 14.57
C GLU A 25 -5.93 -12.88 14.45
N MET A 26 -6.39 -13.21 13.24
CA MET A 26 -7.62 -13.99 13.05
C MET A 26 -7.52 -15.38 13.71
N VAL A 27 -6.34 -16.04 13.64
CA VAL A 27 -6.13 -17.33 14.34
C VAL A 27 -6.23 -17.16 15.86
N LYS A 28 -5.64 -16.12 16.44
CA LYS A 28 -5.74 -15.81 17.87
C LYS A 28 -7.19 -15.55 18.31
N GLN A 29 -8.02 -15.04 17.41
CA GLN A 29 -9.46 -14.84 17.65
C GLN A 29 -10.30 -16.10 17.40
N GLY A 30 -9.66 -17.26 17.19
CA GLY A 30 -10.34 -18.55 17.08
C GLY A 30 -10.82 -18.92 15.67
N HIS A 31 -10.35 -18.23 14.63
CA HIS A 31 -10.61 -18.63 13.24
C HIS A 31 -9.58 -19.64 12.74
N GLU A 32 -10.00 -20.57 11.89
CA GLU A 32 -9.10 -21.50 11.22
C GLU A 32 -8.59 -20.86 9.93
N VAL A 33 -7.29 -20.59 9.87
CA VAL A 33 -6.65 -19.96 8.70
C VAL A 33 -5.66 -20.93 8.04
N THR A 34 -5.81 -21.08 6.72
CA THR A 34 -4.89 -21.84 5.87
C THR A 34 -4.34 -20.90 4.80
N ILE A 35 -3.03 -20.85 4.64
CA ILE A 35 -2.34 -20.03 3.64
C ILE A 35 -1.65 -20.91 2.61
N ALA A 36 -2.04 -20.75 1.34
CA ALA A 36 -1.38 -21.32 0.18
C ALA A 36 -0.38 -20.31 -0.38
N THR A 37 0.92 -20.61 -0.25
CA THR A 37 2.04 -19.76 -0.66
C THR A 37 3.23 -20.61 -1.08
N GLN A 38 4.37 -19.98 -1.39
CA GLN A 38 5.65 -20.69 -1.58
C GLN A 38 6.11 -21.25 -0.22
N GLY A 39 6.50 -22.53 -0.20
CA GLY A 39 6.86 -23.23 1.05
C GLY A 39 8.13 -22.70 1.72
N ASP A 40 9.00 -22.03 0.96
CA ASP A 40 10.25 -21.39 1.36
C ASP A 40 10.13 -19.88 1.61
N ALA A 41 8.91 -19.34 1.60
CA ALA A 41 8.67 -17.90 1.79
C ALA A 41 9.05 -17.45 3.21
N ASP A 42 9.61 -16.23 3.32
CA ASP A 42 10.16 -15.65 4.57
C ASP A 42 9.19 -15.70 5.76
N TYR A 43 7.89 -15.58 5.50
CA TYR A 43 6.87 -15.54 6.56
C TYR A 43 6.35 -16.93 7.00
N VAL A 44 6.74 -18.00 6.33
CA VAL A 44 6.17 -19.35 6.56
C VAL A 44 6.47 -19.87 7.97
N ALA A 45 7.69 -19.65 8.47
CA ALA A 45 8.05 -20.03 9.84
C ALA A 45 7.12 -19.37 10.86
N ARG A 46 6.96 -18.04 10.76
CA ARG A 46 6.10 -17.26 11.67
C ARG A 46 4.62 -17.67 11.57
N PHE A 47 4.11 -17.99 10.39
CA PHE A 47 2.76 -18.51 10.25
C PHE A 47 2.56 -19.80 11.01
N ARG A 48 3.48 -20.76 10.86
CA ARG A 48 3.43 -22.07 11.56
C ARG A 48 3.50 -21.90 13.07
N ASP A 49 4.42 -21.07 13.55
CA ASP A 49 4.60 -20.78 14.98
C ASP A 49 3.36 -20.14 15.61
N CYS A 50 2.56 -19.43 14.82
CA CYS A 50 1.31 -18.80 15.25
C CYS A 50 0.06 -19.65 14.99
N GLY A 51 0.21 -20.91 14.58
CA GLY A 51 -0.93 -21.83 14.38
C GLY A 51 -1.65 -21.68 13.04
N VAL A 52 -1.10 -20.95 12.08
CA VAL A 52 -1.61 -20.87 10.72
C VAL A 52 -1.19 -22.12 9.94
N LYS A 53 -2.14 -22.83 9.34
CA LYS A 53 -1.82 -23.94 8.44
C LYS A 53 -1.21 -23.38 7.14
N VAL A 54 -0.05 -23.89 6.71
CA VAL A 54 0.60 -23.49 5.47
C VAL A 54 0.62 -24.64 4.47
N ILE A 55 0.22 -24.37 3.23
CA ILE A 55 0.30 -25.29 2.09
C ILE A 55 1.32 -24.72 1.11
N ASP A 56 2.35 -25.51 0.78
CA ASP A 56 3.29 -25.19 -0.30
C ASP A 56 2.59 -25.32 -1.65
N CYS A 57 1.90 -24.28 -2.05
CA CYS A 57 1.12 -24.23 -3.27
C CYS A 57 0.98 -22.78 -3.75
N TYR A 58 1.87 -22.38 -4.65
CA TYR A 58 1.79 -21.07 -5.30
C TYR A 58 1.78 -21.22 -6.83
N PRO A 59 0.87 -20.54 -7.56
CA PRO A 59 0.74 -20.68 -9.00
C PRO A 59 1.91 -20.02 -9.75
N SER A 60 2.54 -20.77 -10.65
CA SER A 60 3.60 -20.25 -11.53
C SER A 60 3.04 -19.29 -12.59
N LYS A 61 1.77 -19.43 -12.97
CA LYS A 61 1.08 -18.63 -14.01
C LYS A 61 -0.39 -18.40 -13.67
N LYS A 62 -1.06 -17.50 -14.41
CA LYS A 62 -2.48 -17.12 -14.20
C LYS A 62 -3.44 -18.31 -14.17
N ILE A 63 -3.19 -19.35 -14.92
CA ILE A 63 -3.95 -20.62 -14.89
C ILE A 63 -2.93 -21.75 -14.77
N CYS A 64 -2.91 -22.40 -13.60
CA CYS A 64 -2.00 -23.49 -13.27
C CYS A 64 -2.80 -24.74 -12.85
N PRO A 65 -2.99 -25.75 -13.72
CA PRO A 65 -3.81 -26.92 -13.43
C PRO A 65 -3.39 -27.65 -12.14
N LYS A 66 -2.08 -27.76 -11.89
CA LYS A 66 -1.56 -28.37 -10.65
C LYS A 66 -2.05 -27.62 -9.41
N THR A 67 -1.90 -26.30 -9.41
CA THR A 67 -2.35 -25.45 -8.30
C THR A 67 -3.87 -25.50 -8.13
N ILE A 68 -4.63 -25.42 -9.24
CA ILE A 68 -6.10 -25.51 -9.21
C ILE A 68 -6.53 -26.85 -8.60
N LYS A 69 -5.94 -27.98 -9.01
CA LYS A 69 -6.26 -29.30 -8.46
C LYS A 69 -5.97 -29.40 -6.97
N THR A 70 -4.81 -28.91 -6.52
CA THR A 70 -4.42 -28.89 -5.10
C THR A 70 -5.38 -28.05 -4.27
N LEU A 71 -5.65 -26.80 -4.72
CA LEU A 71 -6.58 -25.89 -4.01
C LEU A 71 -8.01 -26.41 -4.01
N HIS A 72 -8.48 -27.02 -5.13
CA HIS A 72 -9.82 -27.63 -5.19
C HIS A 72 -9.97 -28.77 -4.20
N HIS A 73 -8.98 -29.67 -4.14
CA HIS A 73 -8.96 -30.78 -3.19
C HIS A 73 -9.01 -30.27 -1.73
N GLU A 74 -8.21 -29.25 -1.42
CA GLU A 74 -8.19 -28.62 -0.10
C GLU A 74 -9.53 -27.97 0.24
N LEU A 75 -10.11 -27.17 -0.68
CA LEU A 75 -11.40 -26.50 -0.50
C LEU A 75 -12.55 -27.52 -0.30
N LYS A 76 -12.58 -28.59 -1.10
CA LYS A 76 -13.64 -29.59 -1.07
C LYS A 76 -13.61 -30.41 0.20
N ASN A 77 -12.42 -30.83 0.65
CA ASN A 77 -12.27 -31.70 1.82
C ASN A 77 -12.17 -30.91 3.13
N GLY A 78 -11.65 -29.69 3.07
CA GLY A 78 -11.43 -28.85 4.23
C GLY A 78 -12.65 -28.09 4.72
N ASN A 79 -13.74 -28.08 3.96
CA ASN A 79 -15.00 -27.45 4.33
C ASN A 79 -14.88 -25.93 4.63
N TYR A 80 -14.12 -25.22 3.82
CA TYR A 80 -13.86 -23.79 3.97
C TYR A 80 -15.11 -22.93 3.74
N ASP A 81 -15.21 -21.84 4.49
CA ASP A 81 -16.28 -20.85 4.37
C ASP A 81 -15.90 -19.74 3.37
N ILE A 82 -14.65 -19.30 3.42
CA ILE A 82 -14.09 -18.23 2.55
C ILE A 82 -12.84 -18.75 1.84
N CYS A 83 -12.67 -18.39 0.56
CA CYS A 83 -11.39 -18.43 -0.12
C CYS A 83 -11.01 -17.02 -0.61
N TYR A 84 -9.80 -16.56 -0.28
CA TYR A 84 -9.38 -15.17 -0.45
C TYR A 84 -8.12 -15.06 -1.28
N GLY A 85 -8.20 -14.36 -2.42
CA GLY A 85 -7.13 -14.21 -3.40
C GLY A 85 -6.61 -12.77 -3.52
N PHE A 86 -5.29 -12.61 -3.64
CA PHE A 86 -4.64 -11.31 -3.53
C PHE A 86 -4.01 -10.77 -4.82
N ASN A 87 -3.71 -11.60 -5.80
CA ASN A 87 -2.99 -11.13 -6.97
C ASN A 87 -3.46 -11.81 -8.27
N SER A 88 -2.95 -11.29 -9.39
CA SER A 88 -3.33 -11.72 -10.73
C SER A 88 -3.03 -13.19 -11.06
N LYS A 89 -2.22 -13.89 -10.26
CA LYS A 89 -1.99 -15.32 -10.38
C LYS A 89 -2.88 -16.13 -9.45
N THR A 90 -3.04 -15.69 -8.19
CA THR A 90 -3.78 -16.47 -7.18
C THR A 90 -5.29 -16.40 -7.38
N ILE A 91 -5.84 -15.25 -7.75
CA ILE A 91 -7.28 -15.06 -7.95
C ILE A 91 -7.85 -16.02 -9.01
N PRO A 92 -7.29 -16.13 -10.25
CA PRO A 92 -7.81 -17.07 -11.24
C PRO A 92 -7.77 -18.52 -10.77
N ASN A 93 -6.67 -18.93 -10.14
CA ASN A 93 -6.51 -20.30 -9.67
C ASN A 93 -7.53 -20.63 -8.55
N LEU A 94 -7.81 -19.70 -7.64
CA LEU A 94 -8.86 -19.86 -6.65
C LEU A 94 -10.26 -19.87 -7.27
N ALA A 95 -10.52 -19.01 -8.26
CA ALA A 95 -11.82 -18.96 -8.93
C ALA A 95 -12.17 -20.33 -9.57
N PHE A 96 -11.22 -20.95 -10.27
CA PHE A 96 -11.41 -22.30 -10.81
C PHE A 96 -11.48 -23.37 -9.71
N ALA A 97 -10.64 -23.27 -8.69
CA ALA A 97 -10.61 -24.22 -7.58
C ALA A 97 -11.88 -24.21 -6.72
N SER A 98 -12.56 -23.08 -6.61
CA SER A 98 -13.78 -22.94 -5.80
C SER A 98 -15.05 -23.48 -6.50
N ILE A 99 -14.98 -23.84 -7.80
CA ILE A 99 -16.14 -24.41 -8.52
C ILE A 99 -16.58 -25.71 -7.84
N GLY A 100 -17.87 -25.82 -7.50
CA GLY A 100 -18.45 -27.01 -6.84
C GLY A 100 -18.08 -27.13 -5.35
N THR A 101 -17.58 -26.07 -4.74
CA THR A 101 -17.37 -25.98 -3.27
C THR A 101 -18.30 -24.94 -2.67
N LYS A 102 -18.47 -24.94 -1.33
CA LYS A 102 -19.28 -23.94 -0.62
C LYS A 102 -18.54 -22.62 -0.37
N ALA A 103 -17.20 -22.62 -0.52
CA ALA A 103 -16.39 -21.47 -0.17
C ALA A 103 -16.73 -20.23 -1.02
N LYS A 104 -17.03 -19.11 -0.35
CA LYS A 104 -17.24 -17.81 -0.97
C LYS A 104 -15.91 -17.22 -1.43
N LEU A 105 -15.81 -16.88 -2.74
CA LEU A 105 -14.58 -16.27 -3.28
C LEU A 105 -14.56 -14.77 -3.01
N VAL A 106 -13.56 -14.32 -2.27
CA VAL A 106 -13.24 -12.92 -2.03
C VAL A 106 -11.92 -12.56 -2.71
N THR A 107 -11.81 -11.35 -3.23
CA THR A 107 -10.60 -10.86 -3.86
C THR A 107 -10.14 -9.53 -3.26
N TYR A 108 -8.83 -9.29 -3.26
CA TYR A 108 -8.23 -8.03 -2.81
C TYR A 108 -7.81 -7.16 -3.99
N ARG A 109 -8.12 -5.87 -3.94
CA ARG A 109 -7.69 -4.88 -4.92
C ARG A 109 -6.90 -3.76 -4.26
N GLY A 110 -5.62 -3.59 -4.66
CA GLY A 110 -4.68 -2.66 -4.05
C GLY A 110 -4.36 -1.41 -4.86
N THR A 111 -4.92 -1.24 -6.08
CA THR A 111 -4.58 -0.12 -6.96
C THR A 111 -5.79 0.35 -7.76
N THR A 112 -5.83 1.64 -8.10
CA THR A 112 -6.75 2.20 -9.08
C THR A 112 -6.32 1.88 -10.51
N GLY A 113 -7.25 1.92 -11.47
CA GLY A 113 -7.00 1.67 -12.89
C GLY A 113 -6.71 0.21 -13.25
N GLY A 114 -6.57 -0.09 -14.53
CA GLY A 114 -6.22 -1.42 -15.03
C GLY A 114 -7.30 -2.50 -14.83
N LEU A 115 -8.54 -2.12 -14.56
CA LEU A 115 -9.69 -3.01 -14.52
C LEU A 115 -10.71 -2.51 -15.56
N TYR A 116 -10.83 -3.21 -16.70
CA TYR A 116 -11.68 -2.77 -17.79
C TYR A 116 -12.60 -3.91 -18.25
N ARG A 117 -13.87 -3.60 -18.59
CA ARG A 117 -14.84 -4.58 -19.07
C ARG A 117 -14.52 -5.16 -20.45
N HIS A 118 -13.75 -4.44 -21.25
CA HIS A 118 -13.28 -4.89 -22.56
C HIS A 118 -12.01 -5.75 -22.48
N ASP A 119 -11.36 -5.84 -21.31
CA ASP A 119 -10.21 -6.72 -21.12
C ASP A 119 -10.65 -8.12 -20.66
N PRO A 120 -10.49 -9.16 -21.51
CA PRO A 120 -10.86 -10.53 -21.12
C PRO A 120 -10.11 -11.02 -19.86
N SER A 121 -8.92 -10.50 -19.59
CA SER A 121 -8.16 -10.91 -18.41
C SER A 121 -8.78 -10.45 -17.08
N ALA A 122 -9.62 -9.42 -17.12
CA ALA A 122 -10.37 -8.93 -15.95
C ALA A 122 -11.38 -9.98 -15.45
N TYR A 123 -11.93 -10.80 -16.37
CA TYR A 123 -12.85 -11.90 -16.05
C TYR A 123 -12.17 -13.14 -15.47
N LEU A 124 -10.87 -13.19 -15.53
CA LEU A 124 -10.10 -14.18 -14.77
C LEU A 124 -9.84 -13.70 -13.32
N THR A 125 -10.08 -12.44 -13.03
CA THR A 125 -9.80 -11.82 -11.71
C THR A 125 -11.06 -11.23 -11.10
N HIS A 126 -11.11 -9.93 -10.91
CA HIS A 126 -12.18 -9.24 -10.15
C HIS A 126 -13.55 -9.22 -10.82
N LEU A 127 -13.62 -9.34 -12.17
CA LEU A 127 -14.90 -9.45 -12.90
C LEU A 127 -15.35 -10.91 -13.09
N ASN A 128 -14.68 -11.87 -12.48
CA ASN A 128 -15.08 -13.27 -12.53
C ASN A 128 -16.44 -13.46 -11.85
N PRO A 129 -17.42 -14.16 -12.47
CA PRO A 129 -18.74 -14.37 -11.89
C PRO A 129 -18.74 -15.08 -10.54
N LYS A 130 -17.66 -15.82 -10.23
CA LYS A 130 -17.50 -16.51 -8.94
C LYS A 130 -17.08 -15.57 -7.80
N VAL A 131 -16.64 -14.35 -8.10
CA VAL A 131 -16.24 -13.38 -7.07
C VAL A 131 -17.49 -12.85 -6.37
N GLU A 132 -17.61 -13.16 -5.11
CA GLU A 132 -18.74 -12.78 -4.27
C GLU A 132 -18.45 -11.53 -3.42
N GLY A 133 -17.17 -11.19 -3.22
CA GLY A 133 -16.77 -9.99 -2.54
C GLY A 133 -15.43 -9.44 -3.04
N ILE A 134 -15.30 -8.12 -3.06
CA ILE A 134 -14.05 -7.43 -3.41
C ILE A 134 -13.70 -6.47 -2.27
N ILE A 135 -12.55 -6.70 -1.64
CA ILE A 135 -11.99 -5.80 -0.64
C ILE A 135 -10.99 -4.88 -1.32
N CYS A 136 -11.22 -3.58 -1.23
CA CYS A 136 -10.39 -2.53 -1.79
C CYS A 136 -9.59 -1.84 -0.68
N VAL A 137 -8.33 -1.51 -0.99
CA VAL A 137 -7.41 -0.90 -0.01
C VAL A 137 -7.78 0.52 0.38
N SER A 138 -8.57 1.22 -0.44
CA SER A 138 -9.02 2.60 -0.24
C SER A 138 -10.39 2.85 -0.88
N ASN A 139 -11.04 3.94 -0.50
CA ASN A 139 -12.30 4.37 -1.11
C ASN A 139 -12.10 4.70 -2.60
N ALA A 140 -10.99 5.33 -2.96
CA ALA A 140 -10.65 5.61 -4.34
C ALA A 140 -10.59 4.32 -5.19
N VAL A 141 -9.98 3.25 -4.67
CA VAL A 141 -9.94 1.94 -5.34
C VAL A 141 -11.33 1.30 -5.40
N ARG A 142 -12.11 1.35 -4.32
CA ARG A 142 -13.50 0.85 -4.29
C ARG A 142 -14.36 1.52 -5.35
N ASP A 143 -14.29 2.85 -5.42
CA ASP A 143 -15.14 3.62 -6.33
C ASP A 143 -14.74 3.42 -7.79
N ASP A 144 -13.44 3.22 -8.06
CA ASP A 144 -12.94 2.80 -9.37
C ASP A 144 -13.45 1.40 -9.75
N VAL A 145 -13.34 0.41 -8.87
CA VAL A 145 -13.85 -0.95 -9.10
C VAL A 145 -15.36 -0.97 -9.33
N ARG A 146 -16.14 -0.21 -8.55
CA ARG A 146 -17.61 -0.11 -8.69
C ARG A 146 -18.08 0.40 -10.04
N LYS A 147 -17.26 1.14 -10.78
CA LYS A 147 -17.56 1.55 -12.17
C LYS A 147 -17.56 0.37 -13.14
N HIS A 148 -16.80 -0.66 -12.85
CA HIS A 148 -16.55 -1.78 -13.75
C HIS A 148 -17.34 -3.05 -13.42
N VAL A 149 -17.61 -3.32 -12.13
CA VAL A 149 -18.49 -4.44 -11.74
C VAL A 149 -19.96 -4.14 -12.08
N TRP A 150 -20.69 -5.15 -12.53
CA TRP A 150 -22.12 -5.05 -12.92
C TRP A 150 -23.06 -5.70 -11.93
N HIS A 151 -22.55 -6.59 -11.08
CA HIS A 151 -23.30 -7.25 -10.02
C HIS A 151 -22.55 -7.09 -8.69
N ASN A 152 -23.26 -7.23 -7.59
CA ASN A 152 -22.65 -7.22 -6.24
C ASN A 152 -21.86 -5.95 -5.89
N LYS A 153 -22.26 -4.77 -6.42
CA LYS A 153 -21.56 -3.50 -6.09
C LYS A 153 -21.50 -3.22 -4.59
N ASP A 154 -22.52 -3.67 -3.83
CA ASP A 154 -22.55 -3.52 -2.37
C ASP A 154 -21.56 -4.45 -1.66
N GLN A 155 -21.05 -5.47 -2.37
CA GLN A 155 -20.00 -6.36 -1.88
C GLN A 155 -18.59 -5.92 -2.32
N VAL A 156 -18.47 -4.74 -2.94
CA VAL A 156 -17.21 -4.03 -3.15
C VAL A 156 -17.05 -3.04 -2.01
N VAL A 157 -16.19 -3.38 -1.05
CA VAL A 157 -16.01 -2.62 0.19
C VAL A 157 -14.60 -2.08 0.33
N THR A 158 -14.46 -1.02 1.12
CA THR A 158 -13.13 -0.55 1.55
C THR A 158 -12.81 -1.16 2.90
N ILE A 159 -11.66 -1.82 3.00
CA ILE A 159 -11.05 -2.18 4.27
C ILE A 159 -9.57 -1.77 4.18
N TYR A 160 -9.19 -0.77 4.94
CA TYR A 160 -7.81 -0.29 4.97
C TYR A 160 -6.87 -1.36 5.49
N LYS A 161 -5.68 -1.44 4.93
CA LYS A 161 -4.59 -2.24 5.52
C LYS A 161 -4.15 -1.58 6.81
N GLY A 162 -4.34 -2.27 7.90
CA GLY A 162 -3.98 -1.77 9.22
C GLY A 162 -2.51 -1.93 9.53
N HIS A 163 -1.98 -0.97 10.25
CA HIS A 163 -0.60 -0.91 10.66
C HIS A 163 -0.51 -0.83 12.20
N GLN A 164 0.65 -1.19 12.72
CA GLN A 164 1.00 -0.98 14.13
C GLN A 164 2.19 -0.04 14.18
N LEU A 165 2.10 1.02 14.97
CA LEU A 165 3.20 1.99 15.12
C LEU A 165 4.50 1.31 15.53
N ALA A 166 4.43 0.25 16.35
CA ALA A 166 5.58 -0.53 16.78
C ALA A 166 6.39 -1.16 15.62
N TRP A 167 5.78 -1.36 14.45
CA TRP A 167 6.50 -1.87 13.28
C TRP A 167 7.47 -0.86 12.66
N TYR A 168 7.28 0.42 12.97
CA TYR A 168 8.01 1.55 12.40
C TYR A 168 8.89 2.26 13.42
N GLN A 169 9.04 1.70 14.63
CA GLN A 169 9.98 2.19 15.63
C GLN A 169 11.40 1.81 15.20
N VAL A 170 11.99 2.66 14.37
CA VAL A 170 13.34 2.49 13.82
C VAL A 170 14.20 3.70 14.22
N PRO A 171 15.52 3.54 14.40
CA PRO A 171 16.42 4.66 14.55
C PRO A 171 16.34 5.59 13.33
N GLN A 172 16.42 6.88 13.54
CA GLN A 172 16.55 7.84 12.44
C GLN A 172 17.91 7.66 11.75
N THR A 173 17.92 7.85 10.44
CA THR A 173 19.19 7.97 9.70
C THR A 173 19.86 9.29 10.09
N GLU A 174 21.16 9.29 10.26
CA GLU A 174 21.91 10.50 10.59
C GLU A 174 21.93 11.47 9.38
N ARG A 175 21.61 12.74 9.60
CA ARG A 175 21.64 13.78 8.55
C ARG A 175 23.03 13.90 7.92
N SER A 176 24.08 13.70 8.72
CA SER A 176 25.48 13.74 8.30
C SER A 176 25.84 12.69 7.24
N GLU A 177 25.10 11.57 7.15
CA GLU A 177 25.28 10.55 6.09
C GLU A 177 25.09 11.17 4.69
N PHE A 178 24.22 12.20 4.60
CA PHE A 178 23.94 12.92 3.36
C PHE A 178 24.65 14.27 3.28
N GLY A 179 25.60 14.56 4.18
CA GLY A 179 26.28 15.85 4.25
C GLY A 179 25.38 16.98 4.76
N LEU A 180 24.29 16.65 5.45
CA LEU A 180 23.29 17.61 5.94
C LEU A 180 23.43 17.84 7.45
N THR A 181 22.94 18.99 7.91
CA THR A 181 22.96 19.43 9.31
C THR A 181 21.55 19.71 9.82
N ASP A 182 21.41 20.03 11.11
CA ASP A 182 20.11 20.32 11.73
C ASP A 182 19.50 21.66 11.28
N ASP A 183 20.31 22.57 10.72
CA ASP A 183 19.84 23.83 10.14
C ASP A 183 19.13 23.62 8.80
N HIS A 184 19.41 22.52 8.11
CA HIS A 184 18.76 22.19 6.85
C HIS A 184 17.33 21.72 7.07
N ILE A 185 16.49 22.02 6.08
CA ILE A 185 15.12 21.52 5.99
C ILE A 185 15.11 20.45 4.90
N ILE A 186 14.65 19.26 5.25
CA ILE A 186 14.78 18.08 4.40
C ILE A 186 13.40 17.54 4.03
N ALA A 187 13.12 17.49 2.72
CA ALA A 187 12.02 16.71 2.19
C ALA A 187 12.53 15.38 1.63
N ALA A 188 11.79 14.29 1.86
CA ALA A 188 12.11 12.98 1.29
C ALA A 188 11.00 12.49 0.34
N CYS A 189 11.39 12.07 -0.87
CA CYS A 189 10.55 11.38 -1.84
C CYS A 189 11.07 9.97 -2.05
N ALA A 190 10.33 8.95 -1.61
CA ALA A 190 10.73 7.56 -1.84
C ALA A 190 9.86 6.90 -2.91
N ALA A 191 10.48 6.46 -4.00
CA ALA A 191 9.78 5.86 -5.13
C ALA A 191 10.63 4.85 -5.90
N HIS A 192 9.99 3.80 -6.41
CA HIS A 192 10.45 3.15 -7.63
C HIS A 192 9.83 3.90 -8.79
N VAL A 193 10.67 4.64 -9.53
CA VAL A 193 10.23 5.62 -10.52
C VAL A 193 9.48 4.96 -11.68
N ARG A 194 8.32 5.48 -11.96
CA ARG A 194 7.47 5.18 -13.11
C ARG A 194 6.77 6.47 -13.51
N PRO A 195 6.28 6.63 -14.74
CA PRO A 195 5.57 7.84 -15.15
C PRO A 195 4.47 8.26 -14.18
N SER A 196 3.76 7.27 -13.57
CA SER A 196 2.69 7.52 -12.58
C SER A 196 3.16 8.19 -11.29
N LYS A 197 4.48 8.21 -10.99
CA LYS A 197 5.02 8.77 -9.74
C LYS A 197 5.24 10.28 -9.78
N GLY A 198 5.12 10.91 -10.96
CA GLY A 198 5.12 12.37 -11.09
C GLY A 198 6.45 13.05 -10.72
N ILE A 199 7.58 12.37 -10.91
CA ILE A 199 8.90 12.93 -10.53
C ILE A 199 9.19 14.24 -11.30
N SER A 200 8.82 14.36 -12.59
CA SER A 200 8.95 15.62 -13.32
C SER A 200 8.16 16.76 -12.67
N VAL A 201 6.97 16.47 -12.13
CA VAL A 201 6.16 17.47 -11.41
C VAL A 201 6.87 17.96 -10.15
N LEU A 202 7.54 17.05 -9.43
CA LEU A 202 8.33 17.41 -8.24
C LEU A 202 9.56 18.24 -8.61
N ILE A 203 10.28 17.86 -9.66
CA ILE A 203 11.46 18.61 -10.12
C ILE A 203 11.03 20.00 -10.61
N GLU A 204 9.96 20.10 -11.39
CA GLU A 204 9.38 21.39 -11.81
C GLU A 204 8.99 22.24 -10.60
N ALA A 205 8.41 21.66 -9.56
CA ALA A 205 8.06 22.37 -8.33
C ALA A 205 9.30 23.00 -7.67
N THR A 206 10.51 22.42 -7.80
CA THR A 206 11.74 22.99 -7.23
C THR A 206 12.10 24.35 -7.79
N HIS A 207 11.65 24.70 -9.00
CA HIS A 207 11.84 26.03 -9.59
C HIS A 207 11.09 27.14 -8.85
N HIS A 208 10.10 26.78 -8.05
CA HIS A 208 9.28 27.70 -7.25
C HIS A 208 9.61 27.68 -5.76
N VAL A 209 10.66 26.94 -5.36
CA VAL A 209 11.13 26.91 -3.96
C VAL A 209 12.33 27.83 -3.82
N ASN A 210 12.21 28.80 -2.92
CA ASN A 210 13.25 29.80 -2.68
C ASN A 210 13.71 29.78 -1.22
N ASN A 211 14.46 28.72 -0.84
CA ASN A 211 15.10 28.62 0.46
C ASN A 211 16.46 27.92 0.30
N PRO A 212 17.59 28.59 0.64
CA PRO A 212 18.92 28.03 0.46
C PRO A 212 19.22 26.81 1.35
N ASN A 213 18.50 26.67 2.47
CA ASN A 213 18.69 25.58 3.42
C ASN A 213 17.75 24.38 3.15
N PHE A 214 16.94 24.44 2.09
CA PHE A 214 16.04 23.34 1.75
C PHE A 214 16.74 22.32 0.84
N HIS A 215 16.65 21.06 1.20
CA HIS A 215 17.20 19.91 0.49
C HIS A 215 16.14 18.87 0.20
N LEU A 216 16.24 18.24 -0.98
CA LEU A 216 15.33 17.20 -1.43
C LEU A 216 16.08 15.88 -1.59
N LEU A 217 15.67 14.85 -0.85
CA LEU A 217 16.20 13.49 -0.98
C LEU A 217 15.30 12.67 -1.91
N LEU A 218 15.85 12.16 -2.99
CA LEU A 218 15.20 11.23 -3.93
C LEU A 218 15.70 9.81 -3.64
N VAL A 219 14.86 9.02 -2.98
CA VAL A 219 15.20 7.68 -2.50
C VAL A 219 14.55 6.63 -3.39
N GLY A 220 15.33 5.71 -3.94
CA GLY A 220 14.83 4.64 -4.78
C GLY A 220 15.61 4.44 -6.07
N SER A 221 14.94 3.95 -7.10
CA SER A 221 15.58 3.62 -8.39
C SER A 221 14.73 4.11 -9.57
N GLY A 222 15.38 4.28 -10.74
CA GLY A 222 14.72 4.68 -11.99
C GLY A 222 14.66 6.20 -12.18
N PHE A 223 15.55 6.97 -11.54
CA PHE A 223 15.64 8.43 -11.70
C PHE A 223 16.42 8.86 -12.93
N GLU A 224 17.07 7.94 -13.64
CA GLU A 224 17.94 8.24 -14.80
C GLU A 224 17.26 9.09 -15.87
N PRO A 225 15.97 8.88 -16.24
CA PRO A 225 15.29 9.73 -17.22
C PRO A 225 15.12 11.19 -16.79
N HIS A 226 15.31 11.50 -15.50
CA HIS A 226 15.09 12.83 -14.93
C HIS A 226 16.41 13.59 -14.64
N PHE A 227 17.57 12.99 -14.95
CA PHE A 227 18.87 13.63 -14.64
C PHE A 227 19.04 15.01 -15.28
N ASP A 228 18.59 15.19 -16.51
CA ASP A 228 18.69 16.49 -17.18
C ASP A 228 17.72 17.53 -16.59
N GLU A 229 16.52 17.12 -16.20
CA GLU A 229 15.58 17.97 -15.46
C GLU A 229 16.17 18.42 -14.12
N ILE A 230 16.79 17.48 -13.38
CA ILE A 230 17.46 17.77 -12.10
C ILE A 230 18.59 18.75 -12.27
N LYS A 231 19.47 18.57 -13.29
CA LYS A 231 20.59 19.49 -13.57
C LYS A 231 20.13 20.90 -13.92
N GLN A 232 18.95 21.04 -14.53
CA GLN A 232 18.38 22.32 -14.90
C GLN A 232 17.65 23.01 -13.73
N SER A 233 17.38 22.30 -12.66
CA SER A 233 16.75 22.88 -11.47
C SER A 233 17.66 23.91 -10.80
N PRO A 234 17.13 25.06 -10.33
CA PRO A 234 17.86 26.00 -9.48
C PRO A 234 18.37 25.39 -8.18
N MET A 235 17.85 24.21 -7.83
CA MET A 235 18.22 23.44 -6.65
C MET A 235 19.11 22.22 -6.98
N ALA A 236 19.70 22.12 -8.17
CA ALA A 236 20.41 20.93 -8.63
C ALA A 236 21.40 20.34 -7.59
N GLU A 237 22.19 21.18 -6.92
CA GLU A 237 23.15 20.78 -5.88
C GLU A 237 22.50 20.37 -4.54
N ARG A 238 21.22 20.67 -4.36
CA ARG A 238 20.43 20.37 -3.16
C ARG A 238 19.39 19.29 -3.39
N ILE A 239 19.39 18.66 -4.57
CA ILE A 239 18.62 17.45 -4.90
C ILE A 239 19.58 16.26 -4.82
N HIS A 240 19.38 15.41 -3.84
CA HIS A 240 20.23 14.27 -3.53
C HIS A 240 19.63 13.00 -4.06
N LEU A 241 20.32 12.33 -4.99
CA LEU A 241 19.96 11.00 -5.50
C LEU A 241 20.56 9.95 -4.58
N ILE A 242 19.73 9.38 -3.69
CA ILE A 242 20.19 8.47 -2.63
C ILE A 242 20.32 7.03 -3.12
N GLY A 243 19.64 6.68 -4.22
CA GLY A 243 19.60 5.30 -4.71
C GLY A 243 18.63 4.42 -3.92
N HIS A 244 18.67 3.12 -4.20
CA HIS A 244 17.82 2.15 -3.53
C HIS A 244 18.25 1.93 -2.07
N ARG A 245 17.30 2.08 -1.13
CA ARG A 245 17.51 1.89 0.30
C ARG A 245 16.48 0.88 0.86
N GLN A 246 16.90 0.10 1.85
CA GLN A 246 15.99 -0.79 2.60
C GLN A 246 15.46 -0.12 3.88
N ASP A 247 16.12 0.90 4.36
CA ASP A 247 15.82 1.67 5.56
C ASP A 247 14.99 2.94 5.29
N VAL A 248 14.13 2.91 4.28
CA VAL A 248 13.23 4.04 3.96
C VAL A 248 12.49 4.57 5.19
N PRO A 249 11.95 3.75 6.12
CA PRO A 249 11.33 4.27 7.34
C PRO A 249 12.28 5.12 8.20
N SER A 250 13.57 4.78 8.28
CA SER A 250 14.59 5.55 9.03
C SER A 250 14.88 6.90 8.36
N ILE A 251 14.88 6.95 7.02
CA ILE A 251 15.02 8.19 6.25
C ILE A 251 13.78 9.07 6.44
N MET A 252 12.56 8.46 6.42
CA MET A 252 11.32 9.22 6.70
C MET A 252 11.30 9.79 8.12
N ALA A 253 11.83 9.05 9.10
CA ALA A 253 11.95 9.53 10.48
C ALA A 253 12.92 10.71 10.65
N MET A 254 13.93 10.83 9.76
CA MET A 254 14.92 11.90 9.76
C MET A 254 14.44 13.14 9.00
N ALA A 255 13.62 12.95 7.95
CA ALA A 255 13.13 14.03 7.11
C ALA A 255 12.14 14.92 7.86
N ASP A 256 12.16 16.23 7.57
CA ASP A 256 11.20 17.18 8.15
C ASP A 256 9.79 16.95 7.57
N PHE A 257 9.69 16.59 6.30
CA PHE A 257 8.44 16.17 5.67
C PHE A 257 8.67 15.24 4.47
N GLN A 258 7.64 14.45 4.15
CA GLN A 258 7.62 13.56 2.98
C GLN A 258 6.89 14.24 1.83
N VAL A 259 7.27 13.93 0.58
CA VAL A 259 6.59 14.40 -0.63
C VAL A 259 6.19 13.24 -1.54
N GLN A 260 4.93 13.23 -2.02
CA GLN A 260 4.38 12.20 -2.90
C GLN A 260 3.69 12.84 -4.11
N PRO A 261 4.43 13.13 -5.19
CA PRO A 261 3.91 13.87 -6.35
C PRO A 261 3.15 12.99 -7.36
N SER A 262 2.68 11.82 -6.95
CA SER A 262 2.06 10.83 -7.85
C SER A 262 0.94 11.42 -8.70
N ILE A 263 0.86 10.99 -9.97
CA ILE A 263 -0.15 11.47 -10.91
C ILE A 263 -1.23 10.43 -11.24
N SER A 264 -0.98 9.15 -10.92
CA SER A 264 -1.99 8.08 -11.10
C SER A 264 -1.58 6.79 -10.37
N GLY A 265 -2.52 5.83 -10.29
CA GLY A 265 -2.22 4.45 -9.91
C GLY A 265 -2.02 4.17 -8.42
N GLU A 266 -2.22 5.15 -7.55
CA GLU A 266 -2.08 4.94 -6.11
C GLU A 266 -3.30 4.21 -5.53
N GLY A 267 -3.02 3.24 -4.66
CA GLY A 267 -4.04 2.61 -3.83
C GLY A 267 -4.11 3.24 -2.46
N LEU A 268 -3.20 2.84 -1.58
CA LEU A 268 -2.92 3.46 -0.29
C LEU A 268 -1.38 3.51 -0.14
N PRO A 269 -0.73 4.65 -0.42
CA PRO A 269 0.72 4.72 -0.54
C PRO A 269 1.44 4.39 0.75
N ARG A 270 2.29 3.34 0.72
CA ARG A 270 3.02 2.88 1.90
C ARG A 270 4.01 3.91 2.42
N THR A 271 4.66 4.67 1.55
CA THR A 271 5.62 5.70 1.96
C THR A 271 5.00 6.80 2.80
N ILE A 272 3.73 7.15 2.54
CA ILE A 272 2.98 8.08 3.38
C ILE A 272 2.70 7.44 4.76
N ILE A 273 2.33 6.16 4.80
CA ILE A 273 2.10 5.42 6.05
C ILE A 273 3.39 5.33 6.87
N GLU A 274 4.51 5.07 6.23
CA GLU A 274 5.84 5.03 6.87
C GLU A 274 6.22 6.40 7.45
N ALA A 275 5.94 7.48 6.73
CA ALA A 275 6.12 8.85 7.22
C ALA A 275 5.22 9.15 8.43
N MET A 276 3.90 8.92 8.31
CA MET A 276 2.93 9.12 9.39
C MET A 276 3.32 8.34 10.66
N ALA A 277 3.74 7.08 10.52
CA ALA A 277 4.13 6.23 11.65
C ALA A 277 5.35 6.77 12.41
N ASN A 278 6.27 7.42 11.70
CA ASN A 278 7.44 8.06 12.27
C ASN A 278 7.17 9.51 12.74
N GLY A 279 5.96 10.01 12.59
CA GLY A 279 5.64 11.39 12.93
C GLY A 279 6.23 12.39 11.93
N THR A 280 6.14 12.07 10.64
CA THR A 280 6.58 12.93 9.53
C THR A 280 5.36 13.29 8.70
N THR A 281 5.09 14.60 8.55
CA THR A 281 3.99 15.11 7.72
C THR A 281 4.27 14.93 6.23
N SER A 282 3.25 15.11 5.39
CA SER A 282 3.37 14.87 3.95
C SER A 282 2.73 15.97 3.10
N VAL A 283 3.34 16.23 1.94
CA VAL A 283 2.70 16.92 0.81
C VAL A 283 2.39 15.89 -0.26
N VAL A 284 1.11 15.73 -0.59
CA VAL A 284 0.63 14.70 -1.51
C VAL A 284 -0.28 15.29 -2.58
N THR A 285 -0.54 14.54 -3.63
CA THR A 285 -1.52 14.93 -4.66
C THR A 285 -2.89 14.29 -4.41
N THR A 286 -3.92 14.77 -5.10
CA THR A 286 -5.29 14.21 -5.09
C THR A 286 -5.38 12.82 -5.73
N THR A 287 -4.27 12.08 -5.86
CA THR A 287 -4.21 10.80 -6.57
C THR A 287 -4.54 9.62 -5.66
N GLY A 288 -5.50 8.82 -6.08
CA GLY A 288 -5.87 7.55 -5.43
C GLY A 288 -6.24 7.73 -3.96
N GLY A 289 -5.71 6.88 -3.10
CA GLY A 289 -5.96 6.92 -1.64
C GLY A 289 -5.05 7.89 -0.87
N SER A 290 -4.23 8.71 -1.53
CA SER A 290 -3.38 9.70 -0.82
C SER A 290 -4.20 10.70 0.01
N PRO A 291 -5.34 11.25 -0.47
CA PRO A 291 -6.19 12.13 0.33
C PRO A 291 -6.92 11.42 1.48
N GLU A 292 -6.93 10.09 1.51
CA GLU A 292 -7.50 9.33 2.62
C GLU A 292 -6.50 9.24 3.79
N LEU A 293 -5.20 9.28 3.49
CA LEU A 293 -4.13 9.30 4.50
C LEU A 293 -3.86 10.70 5.03
N VAL A 294 -3.94 11.72 4.18
CA VAL A 294 -3.58 13.11 4.52
C VAL A 294 -4.81 13.98 4.50
N ASP A 295 -5.15 14.58 5.64
CA ASP A 295 -6.17 15.62 5.77
C ASP A 295 -5.55 16.97 5.46
N ASP A 296 -6.03 17.64 4.39
CA ASP A 296 -5.47 18.91 3.93
C ASP A 296 -5.54 19.99 4.99
N GLY A 297 -4.40 20.63 5.25
CA GLY A 297 -4.26 21.69 6.26
C GLY A 297 -4.33 21.20 7.71
N GLN A 298 -4.35 19.89 7.98
CA GLN A 298 -4.42 19.32 9.35
C GLN A 298 -3.30 18.32 9.63
N THR A 299 -3.08 17.35 8.71
CA THR A 299 -2.04 16.33 8.85
C THR A 299 -0.96 16.44 7.77
N GLY A 300 -1.11 17.39 6.86
CA GLY A 300 -0.25 17.65 5.72
C GLY A 300 -0.97 18.51 4.69
N PHE A 301 -0.50 18.49 3.45
CA PHE A 301 -1.15 19.20 2.35
C PHE A 301 -1.52 18.25 1.22
N VAL A 302 -2.71 18.48 0.63
CA VAL A 302 -3.21 17.75 -0.54
C VAL A 302 -3.38 18.75 -1.69
N VAL A 303 -2.64 18.56 -2.78
CA VAL A 303 -2.64 19.48 -3.92
C VAL A 303 -3.18 18.82 -5.19
N PRO A 304 -3.64 19.58 -6.20
CA PRO A 304 -4.08 19.02 -7.46
C PRO A 304 -3.00 18.19 -8.14
N THR A 305 -3.39 17.08 -8.74
CA THR A 305 -2.49 16.19 -9.47
C THR A 305 -1.90 16.89 -10.69
N GLY A 306 -0.57 16.84 -10.86
CA GLY A 306 0.14 17.43 -11.98
C GLY A 306 0.40 18.94 -11.87
N ASP A 307 0.00 19.57 -10.77
CA ASP A 307 0.21 21.01 -10.55
C ASP A 307 1.50 21.25 -9.73
N ALA A 308 2.60 21.48 -10.45
CA ALA A 308 3.91 21.73 -9.84
C ALA A 308 3.94 23.00 -8.99
N LYS A 309 3.19 24.04 -9.41
CA LYS A 309 3.13 25.30 -8.67
C LYS A 309 2.40 25.16 -7.34
N ALA A 310 1.22 24.53 -7.36
CA ALA A 310 0.49 24.23 -6.11
C ALA A 310 1.30 23.32 -5.18
N PHE A 311 2.07 22.37 -5.76
CA PHE A 311 2.94 21.48 -4.99
C PHE A 311 4.06 22.27 -4.29
N ALA A 312 4.70 23.19 -5.02
CA ALA A 312 5.72 24.09 -4.47
C ALA A 312 5.16 25.04 -3.40
N GLU A 313 3.97 25.59 -3.61
CA GLU A 313 3.30 26.44 -2.61
C GLU A 313 3.04 25.69 -1.28
N ALA A 314 2.62 24.43 -1.38
CA ALA A 314 2.44 23.57 -0.22
C ALA A 314 3.77 23.26 0.50
N MET A 315 4.82 22.90 -0.28
CA MET A 315 6.17 22.72 0.29
C MET A 315 6.67 24.01 0.97
N ASN A 316 6.54 25.18 0.34
CA ASN A 316 6.99 26.45 0.89
C ASN A 316 6.29 26.78 2.23
N LYS A 317 5.00 26.42 2.40
CA LYS A 317 4.29 26.59 3.69
C LYS A 317 4.91 25.78 4.83
N LEU A 318 5.48 24.61 4.53
CA LEU A 318 6.21 23.81 5.52
C LEU A 318 7.65 24.32 5.70
N ILE A 319 8.34 24.63 4.61
CA ILE A 319 9.73 25.12 4.62
C ILE A 319 9.88 26.39 5.48
N HIS A 320 8.86 27.26 5.48
CA HIS A 320 8.91 28.52 6.23
C HIS A 320 8.25 28.48 7.63
N ASP A 321 7.71 27.32 8.01
CA ASP A 321 6.98 27.19 9.28
C ASP A 321 7.25 25.81 9.93
N ARG A 322 8.33 25.73 10.71
CA ARG A 322 8.69 24.49 11.46
C ARG A 322 7.62 24.10 12.48
N SER A 323 6.90 25.06 13.04
CA SER A 323 5.83 24.76 14.02
C SER A 323 4.66 24.03 13.36
N LYS A 324 4.38 24.36 12.09
CA LYS A 324 3.38 23.66 11.28
C LYS A 324 3.81 22.23 10.94
N ILE A 325 5.10 22.02 10.62
CA ILE A 325 5.65 20.67 10.43
C ILE A 325 5.39 19.82 11.67
N GLU A 326 5.74 20.32 12.85
CA GLU A 326 5.55 19.61 14.12
C GLU A 326 4.07 19.31 14.40
N GLN A 327 3.21 20.33 14.29
CA GLN A 327 1.77 20.18 14.49
C GLN A 327 1.16 19.11 13.57
N PHE A 328 1.46 19.16 12.26
CA PHE A 328 0.93 18.22 11.29
C PHE A 328 1.49 16.82 11.49
N SER A 329 2.74 16.70 11.88
CA SER A 329 3.41 15.44 12.15
C SER A 329 2.78 14.69 13.34
N ILE A 330 2.49 15.38 14.42
CA ILE A 330 1.78 14.83 15.57
C ILE A 330 0.38 14.36 15.15
N ALA A 331 -0.35 15.20 14.41
CA ALA A 331 -1.69 14.88 13.94
C ALA A 331 -1.70 13.71 12.96
N ALA A 332 -0.72 13.62 12.05
CA ALA A 332 -0.58 12.51 11.09
C ALA A 332 -0.37 11.16 11.79
N LYS A 333 0.52 11.12 12.79
CA LYS A 333 0.76 9.91 13.59
C LYS A 333 -0.49 9.47 14.36
N ALA A 334 -1.19 10.42 14.96
CA ALA A 334 -2.44 10.16 15.68
C ALA A 334 -3.55 9.64 14.74
N LYS A 335 -3.64 10.19 13.52
CA LYS A 335 -4.58 9.70 12.49
C LYS A 335 -4.27 8.25 12.09
N LEU A 336 -3.01 7.91 11.85
CA LEU A 336 -2.61 6.56 11.50
C LEU A 336 -3.04 5.55 12.58
N ASP A 337 -2.77 5.85 13.84
CA ASP A 337 -3.13 4.99 14.98
C ASP A 337 -4.64 4.83 15.15
N ARG A 338 -5.40 5.88 14.92
CA ARG A 338 -6.86 5.88 15.06
C ARG A 338 -7.57 5.17 13.90
N GLU A 339 -7.22 5.48 12.66
CA GLU A 339 -8.01 5.12 11.46
C GLU A 339 -7.45 3.94 10.67
N PHE A 340 -6.14 3.70 10.77
CA PHE A 340 -5.43 2.69 9.99
C PHE A 340 -4.77 1.63 10.88
N ASN A 341 -5.33 1.33 12.05
CA ASN A 341 -4.75 0.35 12.94
C ASN A 341 -5.13 -1.10 12.57
N ALA A 342 -4.26 -2.04 12.95
CA ALA A 342 -4.40 -3.45 12.57
C ALA A 342 -5.66 -4.12 13.16
N ALA A 343 -6.09 -3.74 14.35
CA ALA A 343 -7.27 -4.32 15.00
C ALA A 343 -8.56 -4.02 14.23
N MET A 344 -8.71 -2.78 13.73
CA MET A 344 -9.85 -2.39 12.89
C MET A 344 -9.89 -3.17 11.58
N THR A 345 -8.73 -3.41 10.97
CA THR A 345 -8.65 -4.21 9.75
C THR A 345 -9.14 -5.64 9.97
N VAL A 346 -8.71 -6.30 11.04
CA VAL A 346 -9.17 -7.65 11.40
C VAL A 346 -10.69 -7.66 11.61
N LYS A 347 -11.20 -6.75 12.44
CA LYS A 347 -12.62 -6.60 12.74
C LYS A 347 -13.46 -6.45 11.47
N HIS A 348 -13.11 -5.51 10.59
CA HIS A 348 -13.88 -5.25 9.38
C HIS A 348 -13.82 -6.41 8.37
N HIS A 349 -12.71 -7.16 8.28
CA HIS A 349 -12.65 -8.38 7.48
C HIS A 349 -13.60 -9.46 8.00
N ILE A 350 -13.61 -9.69 9.30
CA ILE A 350 -14.49 -10.68 9.94
C ILE A 350 -15.96 -10.29 9.70
N GLU A 351 -16.33 -9.04 9.97
CA GLU A 351 -17.69 -8.54 9.74
C GLU A 351 -18.13 -8.70 8.28
N PHE A 352 -17.23 -8.38 7.34
CA PHE A 352 -17.53 -8.54 5.91
C PHE A 352 -17.68 -10.00 5.50
N PHE A 353 -16.82 -10.90 5.99
CA PHE A 353 -16.94 -12.32 5.71
C PHE A 353 -18.23 -12.90 6.28
N GLU A 354 -18.61 -12.55 7.51
CA GLU A 354 -19.88 -12.96 8.12
C GLU A 354 -21.09 -12.45 7.32
N LEU A 355 -21.02 -11.22 6.80
CA LEU A 355 -22.07 -10.66 5.94
C LEU A 355 -22.24 -11.49 4.66
N LEU A 356 -21.14 -11.91 4.05
CA LEU A 356 -21.19 -12.75 2.85
C LEU A 356 -21.77 -14.14 3.14
N LEU A 357 -21.51 -14.72 4.31
CA LEU A 357 -22.00 -16.05 4.69
C LEU A 357 -23.49 -16.08 5.03
N LYS A 358 -24.10 -14.94 5.39
CA LYS A 358 -25.54 -14.81 5.66
C LYS A 358 -26.39 -14.70 4.39
N LYS A 359 -25.77 -14.47 3.25
CA LYS A 359 -26.41 -14.43 1.91
C LYS A 359 -26.30 -15.77 1.19
#